data_127992ed5c2c4cc46ca5360283dc78e9
#
_entry.id   127992ed5c2c4cc46ca5360283dc78e9
#
_cell.length_a   1.000
_cell.length_b   1.000
_cell.length_c   1.000
_cell.angle_alpha   90.00
_cell.angle_beta   90.00
_cell.angle_gamma   90.00
#
_symmetry.space_group_name_H-M   'P 1'
#
loop_
_entity.id
_entity.type
_entity.pdbx_description
1 polymer ?
#
loop_
_entity_poly.entity_id
_entity_poly.type
_entity_poly.pdbx_seq_one_letter_code
_entity_poly.pdbx_strand_id
1 'polypeptide(L)'
;MADVKLNHIYKVYPNGTKAVNDFTMDIKDKEFIVFVGPSGCGKSTTLRMIAGLEEITAGELYIGDTLVNDVEPKDRDIAMVFQNYALYPHMTVYENMAFGLKLRKLPKAVIDQKVREAAQTLDITEYLDKKPKEMSGGQRQRVALGRAIVREPKVFLLDEPLSNLDAKLRTAMRSEISALHHRLQTTFIYVTHDQVEAMTMGTRIVVMKDGFVQQIDTPTNLYRYPQNVFVAGFIGTPQMNFINAEINIEGDDISFVATDAPLKIALPKDFFAKAKQADVFHGKKVVLGLRAEHISIDAEKYTAKAKIKVSHIEELGTESQVFGDLNFDKELGLQSSTKIVIKAPTMTRFEVGSVTEISFDIENMQVFDADTELNMIPRIPDCSSISVVVKNHAVEIGSSRIELPSAFSMEDGNYKLTIPVDAVEKGNDVVGTVQKVEEVNGKYLHYVETGGQIIFALFDEETSGEITLGIDLKKVTCSTDDKIVHEAIPAFNTLSGKMLRQRNKDKRTFKEIVKSAAIPKFSFETMGHWFECTRELASKLVGIGGTKIIGKALSFEFSPQDVEIATDGILFSVEKILDYGTERYAKCERDGVVLYAKVGGDFNEESIDVVLPVDKMSIFDVEDQIRLK
;
A
#
# COMPACT_ATOMS: atom_id res chain seq x y z
N MET A 1 3.28 12.53 22.93
CA MET A 1 3.42 11.35 22.10
C MET A 1 3.20 11.81 20.68
N ALA A 2 4.00 11.35 19.74
CA ALA A 2 3.95 11.93 18.42
C ALA A 2 3.79 10.83 17.36
N ASP A 3 2.55 10.64 16.92
CA ASP A 3 2.26 10.05 15.63
C ASP A 3 2.70 11.00 14.50
N VAL A 4 2.98 10.42 13.34
CA VAL A 4 3.31 11.18 12.13
C VAL A 4 2.35 10.74 11.03
N LYS A 5 1.61 11.70 10.45
CA LYS A 5 0.65 11.41 9.39
C LYS A 5 1.09 12.09 8.11
N LEU A 6 1.25 11.28 7.08
CA LEU A 6 1.50 11.72 5.71
C LEU A 6 0.20 11.51 4.93
N ASN A 7 -0.46 12.60 4.54
CA ASN A 7 -1.72 12.55 3.80
C ASN A 7 -1.47 13.02 2.38
N HIS A 8 -1.46 12.09 1.42
CA HIS A 8 -1.30 12.38 0.00
C HIS A 8 -0.11 13.31 -0.29
N ILE A 9 1.08 12.95 0.22
CA ILE A 9 2.31 13.74 0.05
C ILE A 9 2.88 13.58 -1.34
N TYR A 10 3.15 14.71 -2.00
CA TYR A 10 3.81 14.78 -3.30
C TYR A 10 5.04 15.66 -3.24
N LYS A 11 6.08 15.26 -3.99
CA LYS A 11 7.24 16.10 -4.29
C LYS A 11 7.52 16.12 -5.77
N VAL A 12 7.36 17.28 -6.37
CA VAL A 12 7.72 17.56 -7.76
C VAL A 12 8.77 18.68 -7.77
N TYR A 13 9.93 18.42 -8.33
CA TYR A 13 10.99 19.42 -8.47
C TYR A 13 10.70 20.40 -9.62
N PRO A 14 11.32 21.61 -9.64
CA PRO A 14 11.11 22.61 -10.70
C PRO A 14 11.41 22.11 -12.13
N ASN A 15 12.26 21.08 -12.25
CA ASN A 15 12.58 20.44 -13.53
C ASN A 15 11.53 19.40 -13.98
N GLY A 16 10.42 19.24 -13.25
CA GLY A 16 9.35 18.28 -13.53
C GLY A 16 9.58 16.88 -12.96
N THR A 17 10.71 16.61 -12.30
CA THR A 17 10.96 15.29 -11.70
C THR A 17 10.02 15.04 -10.53
N LYS A 18 9.20 14.01 -10.63
CA LYS A 18 8.30 13.52 -9.57
C LYS A 18 9.11 12.59 -8.65
N ALA A 19 9.53 13.10 -7.50
CA ALA A 19 10.37 12.34 -6.56
C ALA A 19 9.55 11.55 -5.54
N VAL A 20 8.33 12.01 -5.22
CA VAL A 20 7.37 11.33 -4.34
C VAL A 20 5.96 11.56 -4.89
N ASN A 21 5.22 10.49 -5.04
CA ASN A 21 3.87 10.47 -5.60
C ASN A 21 2.92 9.83 -4.60
N ASP A 22 1.87 10.54 -4.20
CA ASP A 22 0.76 10.08 -3.38
C ASP A 22 1.17 9.24 -2.16
N PHE A 23 2.14 9.74 -1.39
CA PHE A 23 2.60 9.01 -0.21
C PHE A 23 1.63 9.25 0.96
N THR A 24 0.86 8.22 1.28
CA THR A 24 -0.10 8.25 2.39
C THR A 24 0.27 7.19 3.42
N MET A 25 0.46 7.61 4.69
CA MET A 25 0.81 6.71 5.78
C MET A 25 0.50 7.32 7.15
N ASP A 26 -0.03 6.50 8.04
CA ASP A 26 -0.24 6.78 9.45
C ASP A 26 0.83 6.04 10.27
N ILE A 27 1.77 6.78 10.84
CA ILE A 27 2.84 6.24 11.71
C ILE A 27 2.40 6.45 13.15
N LYS A 28 2.23 5.36 13.89
CA LYS A 28 1.82 5.42 15.28
C LYS A 28 2.97 5.83 16.19
N ASP A 29 2.61 6.40 17.34
CA ASP A 29 3.60 6.69 18.38
C ASP A 29 4.43 5.44 18.75
N LYS A 30 5.75 5.61 18.86
CA LYS A 30 6.73 4.56 19.20
C LYS A 30 6.95 3.49 18.12
N GLU A 31 6.45 3.66 16.91
CA GLU A 31 6.80 2.76 15.81
C GLU A 31 8.23 3.00 15.32
N PHE A 32 8.85 1.93 14.81
CA PHE A 32 10.10 1.97 14.06
C PHE A 32 9.79 1.72 12.58
N ILE A 33 9.70 2.79 11.80
CA ILE A 33 9.39 2.72 10.38
C ILE A 33 10.67 2.72 9.55
N VAL A 34 10.77 1.83 8.59
CA VAL A 34 11.92 1.79 7.67
C VAL A 34 11.46 2.04 6.24
N PHE A 35 12.05 3.06 5.59
CA PHE A 35 11.89 3.28 4.15
C PHE A 35 13.01 2.55 3.41
N VAL A 36 12.65 1.65 2.50
CA VAL A 36 13.59 0.84 1.72
C VAL A 36 13.24 0.87 0.23
N GLY A 37 14.24 0.71 -0.62
CA GLY A 37 14.07 0.70 -2.09
C GLY A 37 15.36 1.08 -2.82
N PRO A 38 15.38 1.02 -4.16
CA PRO A 38 16.52 1.39 -4.98
C PRO A 38 16.98 2.83 -4.77
N SER A 39 18.20 3.15 -5.21
CA SER A 39 18.70 4.52 -5.19
C SER A 39 17.82 5.43 -6.05
N GLY A 40 17.50 6.63 -5.55
CA GLY A 40 16.68 7.60 -6.27
C GLY A 40 15.15 7.39 -6.18
N CYS A 41 14.65 6.39 -5.48
CA CYS A 41 13.19 6.12 -5.38
C CYS A 41 12.42 7.05 -4.43
N GLY A 42 13.02 8.11 -3.87
CA GLY A 42 12.31 9.11 -3.06
C GLY A 42 12.46 9.00 -1.54
N LYS A 43 13.11 7.98 -0.99
CA LYS A 43 13.26 7.73 0.48
C LYS A 43 13.80 8.94 1.25
N SER A 44 15.03 9.37 0.91
CA SER A 44 15.67 10.51 1.59
C SER A 44 14.93 11.83 1.32
N THR A 45 14.27 11.97 0.15
CA THR A 45 13.41 13.11 -0.14
C THR A 45 12.22 13.15 0.81
N THR A 46 11.53 12.01 1.02
CA THR A 46 10.42 11.90 1.98
C THR A 46 10.90 12.19 3.40
N LEU A 47 12.04 11.62 3.82
CA LEU A 47 12.62 11.88 5.14
C LEU A 47 12.93 13.37 5.33
N ARG A 48 13.48 14.04 4.30
CA ARG A 48 13.78 15.48 4.34
C ARG A 48 12.54 16.35 4.36
N MET A 49 11.45 15.94 3.69
CA MET A 49 10.17 16.62 3.82
C MET A 49 9.62 16.54 5.25
N ILE A 50 9.71 15.37 5.90
CA ILE A 50 9.34 15.22 7.32
C ILE A 50 10.22 16.11 8.20
N ALA A 51 11.51 16.21 7.87
CA ALA A 51 12.45 17.07 8.59
C ALA A 51 12.23 18.58 8.34
N GLY A 52 11.47 18.97 7.32
CA GLY A 52 11.31 20.36 6.88
C GLY A 52 12.53 20.91 6.12
N LEU A 53 13.42 20.03 5.67
CA LEU A 53 14.61 20.37 4.87
C LEU A 53 14.30 20.36 3.36
N GLU A 54 13.12 19.89 3.00
CA GLU A 54 12.60 19.85 1.64
C GLU A 54 11.12 20.27 1.68
N GLU A 55 10.71 21.12 0.74
CA GLU A 55 9.33 21.60 0.64
C GLU A 55 8.40 20.49 0.11
N ILE A 56 7.22 20.37 0.67
CA ILE A 56 6.13 19.52 0.20
C ILE A 56 5.43 20.26 -0.94
N THR A 57 5.25 19.59 -2.09
CA THR A 57 4.58 20.19 -3.25
C THR A 57 3.06 20.16 -3.09
N ALA A 58 2.51 19.05 -2.57
CA ALA A 58 1.10 18.89 -2.27
C ALA A 58 0.91 17.87 -1.15
N GLY A 59 -0.27 17.86 -0.51
CA GLY A 59 -0.58 17.00 0.63
C GLY A 59 -0.31 17.67 1.96
N GLU A 60 -0.58 16.96 3.05
CA GLU A 60 -0.52 17.48 4.43
C GLU A 60 0.33 16.54 5.30
N LEU A 61 1.28 17.13 6.04
CA LEU A 61 2.12 16.42 6.99
C LEU A 61 1.81 16.88 8.41
N TYR A 62 1.49 15.94 9.27
CA TYR A 62 1.25 16.20 10.69
C TYR A 62 2.29 15.50 11.57
N ILE A 63 2.70 16.17 12.65
CA ILE A 63 3.47 15.60 13.77
C ILE A 63 2.65 15.83 15.03
N GLY A 64 2.09 14.77 15.60
CA GLY A 64 0.99 14.87 16.54
C GLY A 64 -0.22 15.57 15.87
N ASP A 65 -0.84 16.50 16.59
CA ASP A 65 -1.99 17.27 16.08
C ASP A 65 -1.58 18.51 15.25
N THR A 66 -0.30 18.70 14.98
CA THR A 66 0.22 19.92 14.35
C THR A 66 0.51 19.68 12.87
N LEU A 67 -0.14 20.45 11.98
CA LEU A 67 0.22 20.55 10.57
C LEU A 67 1.58 21.27 10.45
N VAL A 68 2.59 20.57 9.87
CA VAL A 68 3.97 21.07 9.86
C VAL A 68 4.49 21.46 8.49
N ASN A 69 3.66 21.53 7.46
CA ASN A 69 4.09 21.87 6.11
C ASN A 69 4.98 23.13 6.06
N ASP A 70 4.54 24.21 6.73
CA ASP A 70 5.20 25.51 6.76
C ASP A 70 6.00 25.76 8.05
N VAL A 71 6.15 24.73 8.91
CA VAL A 71 6.91 24.85 10.17
C VAL A 71 8.39 24.64 9.87
N GLU A 72 9.25 25.57 10.34
CA GLU A 72 10.70 25.44 10.19
C GLU A 72 11.28 24.21 10.89
N PRO A 73 12.36 23.57 10.35
CA PRO A 73 12.95 22.34 10.93
C PRO A 73 13.27 22.42 12.43
N LYS A 74 13.71 23.60 12.91
CA LYS A 74 14.06 23.81 14.33
C LYS A 74 12.87 23.70 15.29
N ASP A 75 11.65 23.96 14.77
CA ASP A 75 10.41 24.04 15.54
C ASP A 75 9.51 22.78 15.41
N ARG A 76 9.93 21.81 14.60
CA ARG A 76 9.21 20.52 14.41
C ARG A 76 9.41 19.50 15.52
N ASP A 77 10.25 19.79 16.51
CA ASP A 77 10.62 18.90 17.63
C ASP A 77 11.14 17.52 17.19
N ILE A 78 11.95 17.51 16.14
CA ILE A 78 12.58 16.32 15.56
C ILE A 78 14.10 16.36 15.75
N ALA A 79 14.75 15.19 15.63
CA ALA A 79 16.20 15.09 15.49
C ALA A 79 16.54 14.24 14.28
N MET A 80 17.52 14.70 13.47
CA MET A 80 17.98 13.98 12.29
C MET A 80 19.45 13.61 12.38
N VAL A 81 19.75 12.35 12.05
CA VAL A 81 21.10 11.82 11.87
C VAL A 81 21.32 11.62 10.38
N PHE A 82 22.33 12.30 9.84
CA PHE A 82 22.68 12.25 8.41
C PHE A 82 23.65 11.12 8.11
N GLN A 83 23.70 10.67 6.88
CA GLN A 83 24.57 9.61 6.36
C GLN A 83 26.06 9.87 6.65
N ASN A 84 26.52 11.12 6.62
CA ASN A 84 27.90 11.52 6.91
C ASN A 84 28.10 11.94 8.37
N TYR A 85 27.12 11.63 9.27
CA TYR A 85 27.09 12.00 10.68
C TYR A 85 27.02 13.51 10.95
N ALA A 86 27.51 14.36 10.05
CA ALA A 86 27.53 15.83 10.12
C ALA A 86 28.08 16.37 11.47
N LEU A 87 29.12 15.72 12.02
CA LEU A 87 29.78 16.18 13.24
C LEU A 87 30.63 17.41 12.98
N TYR A 88 30.68 18.32 13.95
CA TYR A 88 31.58 19.48 13.91
C TYR A 88 33.01 19.04 14.21
N PRO A 89 33.95 19.05 13.24
CA PRO A 89 35.26 18.41 13.37
C PRO A 89 36.20 19.12 14.35
N HIS A 90 35.95 20.39 14.60
CA HIS A 90 36.73 21.21 15.54
C HIS A 90 36.29 21.13 16.97
N MET A 91 35.07 20.63 17.25
CA MET A 91 34.47 20.45 18.55
C MET A 91 34.79 19.07 19.11
N THR A 92 34.88 18.97 20.44
CA THR A 92 34.93 17.67 21.13
C THR A 92 33.62 16.92 21.02
N VAL A 93 33.60 15.65 21.45
CA VAL A 93 32.36 14.84 21.57
C VAL A 93 31.36 15.55 22.48
N TYR A 94 31.78 15.98 23.65
CA TYR A 94 30.96 16.75 24.59
C TYR A 94 30.34 17.99 23.91
N GLU A 95 31.17 18.77 23.23
CA GLU A 95 30.73 20.00 22.56
C GLU A 95 29.76 19.74 21.43
N ASN A 96 29.98 18.68 20.63
CA ASN A 96 29.04 18.24 19.58
C ASN A 96 27.66 17.89 20.16
N MET A 97 27.63 17.13 21.26
CA MET A 97 26.38 16.76 21.92
C MET A 97 25.70 17.96 22.59
N ALA A 98 26.47 18.81 23.27
CA ALA A 98 25.97 19.99 23.98
C ALA A 98 25.48 21.12 23.05
N PHE A 99 25.89 21.13 21.78
CA PHE A 99 25.68 22.26 20.87
C PHE A 99 24.21 22.71 20.75
N GLY A 100 23.30 21.76 20.48
CA GLY A 100 21.87 22.06 20.35
C GLY A 100 21.24 22.57 21.65
N LEU A 101 21.70 22.08 22.81
CA LEU A 101 21.23 22.52 24.13
C LEU A 101 21.71 23.93 24.48
N LYS A 102 22.96 24.26 24.07
CA LYS A 102 23.52 25.61 24.22
C LYS A 102 22.74 26.64 23.38
N LEU A 103 22.34 26.29 22.16
CA LEU A 103 21.49 27.14 21.32
C LEU A 103 20.11 27.41 21.95
N ARG A 104 19.55 26.40 22.64
CA ARG A 104 18.31 26.54 23.42
C ARG A 104 18.50 27.31 24.74
N LYS A 105 19.73 27.78 25.04
CA LYS A 105 20.11 28.55 26.23
C LYS A 105 19.79 27.85 27.55
N LEU A 106 19.90 26.51 27.59
CA LEU A 106 19.72 25.74 28.83
C LEU A 106 20.85 26.04 29.84
N PRO A 107 20.61 25.90 31.17
CA PRO A 107 21.63 26.03 32.22
C PRO A 107 22.76 25.02 32.02
N LYS A 108 24.03 25.43 32.31
CA LYS A 108 25.21 24.58 32.14
C LYS A 108 25.11 23.24 32.85
N ALA A 109 24.57 23.25 34.10
CA ALA A 109 24.38 22.03 34.87
C ALA A 109 23.42 21.02 34.18
N VAL A 110 22.31 21.51 33.59
CA VAL A 110 21.36 20.68 32.85
C VAL A 110 22.00 20.13 31.57
N ILE A 111 22.80 20.95 30.87
CA ILE A 111 23.52 20.49 29.67
C ILE A 111 24.51 19.38 30.04
N ASP A 112 25.32 19.56 31.11
CA ASP A 112 26.30 18.56 31.54
C ASP A 112 25.62 17.24 31.91
N GLN A 113 24.54 17.31 32.70
CA GLN A 113 23.75 16.14 33.08
C GLN A 113 23.24 15.38 31.84
N LYS A 114 22.51 16.05 30.91
CA LYS A 114 21.95 15.41 29.72
C LYS A 114 23.02 14.82 28.80
N VAL A 115 24.14 15.50 28.62
CA VAL A 115 25.25 15.01 27.80
C VAL A 115 25.87 13.75 28.43
N ARG A 116 26.09 13.72 29.74
CA ARG A 116 26.67 12.54 30.40
C ARG A 116 25.69 11.35 30.42
N GLU A 117 24.42 11.58 30.67
CA GLU A 117 23.38 10.54 30.59
C GLU A 117 23.31 9.92 29.18
N ALA A 118 23.31 10.76 28.13
CA ALA A 118 23.32 10.28 26.74
C ALA A 118 24.65 9.57 26.39
N ALA A 119 25.79 10.07 26.88
CA ALA A 119 27.08 9.43 26.68
C ALA A 119 27.16 8.07 27.37
N GLN A 120 26.61 7.94 28.57
CA GLN A 120 26.49 6.67 29.29
C GLN A 120 25.57 5.69 28.55
N THR A 121 24.42 6.18 28.05
CA THR A 121 23.48 5.38 27.28
C THR A 121 24.11 4.75 26.03
N LEU A 122 25.07 5.45 25.41
CA LEU A 122 25.72 5.07 24.14
C LEU A 122 27.12 4.48 24.35
N ASP A 123 27.57 4.30 25.61
CA ASP A 123 28.90 3.79 25.96
C ASP A 123 30.04 4.59 25.30
N ILE A 124 29.95 5.94 25.39
CA ILE A 124 30.97 6.88 24.86
C ILE A 124 31.48 7.87 25.90
N THR A 125 31.25 7.61 27.18
CA THR A 125 31.64 8.53 28.25
C THR A 125 33.15 8.82 28.29
N GLU A 126 33.98 7.83 27.99
CA GLU A 126 35.45 7.94 27.96
C GLU A 126 35.97 8.80 26.76
N TYR A 127 35.10 9.06 25.76
CA TYR A 127 35.45 9.80 24.54
C TYR A 127 35.01 11.26 24.58
N LEU A 128 34.38 11.75 25.66
CA LEU A 128 33.76 13.08 25.71
C LEU A 128 34.74 14.23 25.35
N ASP A 129 36.02 14.09 25.70
CA ASP A 129 37.04 15.08 25.44
C ASP A 129 37.76 14.91 24.09
N LYS A 130 37.51 13.81 23.36
CA LYS A 130 38.09 13.54 22.05
C LYS A 130 37.37 14.32 20.93
N LYS A 131 38.09 14.49 19.82
CA LYS A 131 37.51 15.08 18.60
C LYS A 131 37.13 13.98 17.60
N PRO A 132 36.18 14.24 16.68
CA PRO A 132 35.71 13.25 15.70
C PRO A 132 36.82 12.59 14.85
N LYS A 133 37.92 13.30 14.57
CA LYS A 133 39.07 12.78 13.80
C LYS A 133 39.84 11.65 14.56
N GLU A 134 39.67 11.57 15.86
CA GLU A 134 40.35 10.62 16.75
C GLU A 134 39.51 9.36 17.03
N MET A 135 38.38 9.21 16.32
CA MET A 135 37.37 8.21 16.58
C MET A 135 37.14 7.28 15.38
N SER A 136 36.79 6.03 15.67
CA SER A 136 36.34 5.07 14.66
C SER A 136 34.99 5.46 14.05
N GLY A 137 34.60 4.81 12.94
CA GLY A 137 33.30 5.03 12.28
C GLY A 137 32.11 4.85 13.23
N GLY A 138 32.08 3.72 13.96
CA GLY A 138 30.99 3.44 14.92
C GLY A 138 30.97 4.40 16.10
N GLN A 139 32.15 4.82 16.62
CA GLN A 139 32.20 5.85 17.66
C GLN A 139 31.64 7.18 17.18
N ARG A 140 31.99 7.61 15.95
CA ARG A 140 31.43 8.84 15.35
C ARG A 140 29.90 8.76 15.19
N GLN A 141 29.38 7.59 14.83
CA GLN A 141 27.95 7.36 14.72
C GLN A 141 27.26 7.47 16.09
N ARG A 142 27.80 6.83 17.13
CA ARG A 142 27.28 6.98 18.50
C ARG A 142 27.27 8.45 18.95
N VAL A 143 28.27 9.24 18.60
CA VAL A 143 28.28 10.68 18.89
C VAL A 143 27.14 11.40 18.14
N ALA A 144 26.89 11.05 16.88
CA ALA A 144 25.78 11.63 16.11
C ALA A 144 24.41 11.27 16.71
N LEU A 145 24.23 10.02 17.14
CA LEU A 145 23.04 9.58 17.90
C LEU A 145 22.94 10.33 19.23
N GLY A 146 24.03 10.47 19.98
CA GLY A 146 24.06 11.23 21.23
C GLY A 146 23.65 12.69 21.06
N ARG A 147 24.12 13.35 19.99
CA ARG A 147 23.68 14.71 19.63
C ARG A 147 22.19 14.81 19.36
N ALA A 148 21.58 13.73 18.85
CA ALA A 148 20.15 13.65 18.63
C ALA A 148 19.38 13.40 19.93
N ILE A 149 19.82 12.45 20.74
CA ILE A 149 19.16 12.00 21.99
C ILE A 149 19.07 13.11 23.03
N VAL A 150 20.13 13.89 23.23
CA VAL A 150 20.16 14.96 24.25
C VAL A 150 19.05 16.00 24.08
N ARG A 151 18.46 16.07 22.88
CA ARG A 151 17.35 16.99 22.55
C ARG A 151 15.98 16.46 22.97
N GLU A 152 15.88 15.15 23.29
CA GLU A 152 14.63 14.45 23.60
C GLU A 152 13.54 14.74 22.55
N PRO A 153 13.79 14.46 21.28
CA PRO A 153 12.85 14.81 20.21
C PRO A 153 11.64 13.88 20.23
N LYS A 154 10.52 14.34 19.67
CA LYS A 154 9.33 13.51 19.46
C LYS A 154 9.52 12.44 18.39
N VAL A 155 10.32 12.73 17.35
CA VAL A 155 10.59 11.82 16.22
C VAL A 155 12.08 11.83 15.90
N PHE A 156 12.67 10.63 15.75
CA PHE A 156 14.02 10.42 15.25
C PHE A 156 14.00 10.12 13.76
N LEU A 157 14.79 10.84 12.98
CA LEU A 157 14.98 10.64 11.55
C LEU A 157 16.41 10.20 11.28
N LEU A 158 16.59 9.07 10.61
CA LEU A 158 17.89 8.45 10.36
C LEU A 158 18.06 8.22 8.84
N ASP A 159 18.93 9.01 8.18
CA ASP A 159 19.19 8.93 6.73
C ASP A 159 20.44 8.08 6.48
N GLU A 160 20.26 6.80 6.16
CA GLU A 160 21.32 5.80 5.88
C GLU A 160 22.48 5.80 6.89
N PRO A 161 22.22 5.74 8.21
CA PRO A 161 23.27 5.98 9.21
C PRO A 161 24.33 4.87 9.26
N LEU A 162 24.07 3.67 8.70
CA LEU A 162 25.00 2.52 8.74
C LEU A 162 25.77 2.31 7.42
N SER A 163 25.49 3.07 6.37
CA SER A 163 26.04 2.85 5.02
C SER A 163 27.58 2.93 4.96
N ASN A 164 28.21 3.73 5.83
CA ASN A 164 29.66 3.95 5.86
C ASN A 164 30.43 3.02 6.82
N LEU A 165 29.80 1.95 7.32
CA LEU A 165 30.40 1.00 8.27
C LEU A 165 30.72 -0.34 7.59
N ASP A 166 31.75 -1.00 8.09
CA ASP A 166 32.04 -2.40 7.74
C ASP A 166 30.94 -3.35 8.23
N ALA A 167 30.88 -4.57 7.67
CA ALA A 167 29.81 -5.53 7.93
C ALA A 167 29.69 -5.93 9.41
N LYS A 168 30.83 -6.14 10.14
CA LYS A 168 30.83 -6.52 11.54
C LYS A 168 30.28 -5.39 12.42
N LEU A 169 30.74 -4.18 12.18
CA LEU A 169 30.31 -3.01 12.91
C LEU A 169 28.85 -2.66 12.60
N ARG A 170 28.43 -2.81 11.35
CA ARG A 170 27.03 -2.63 10.94
C ARG A 170 26.08 -3.54 11.70
N THR A 171 26.43 -4.83 11.86
CA THR A 171 25.64 -5.79 12.63
C THR A 171 25.52 -5.39 14.11
N ALA A 172 26.61 -4.97 14.73
CA ALA A 172 26.60 -4.48 16.12
C ALA A 172 25.73 -3.23 16.27
N MET A 173 25.88 -2.26 15.36
CA MET A 173 25.13 -0.99 15.39
C MET A 173 23.64 -1.15 15.14
N ARG A 174 23.21 -2.13 14.32
CA ARG A 174 21.78 -2.47 14.17
C ARG A 174 21.15 -2.85 15.51
N SER A 175 21.81 -3.76 16.23
CA SER A 175 21.34 -4.20 17.56
C SER A 175 21.29 -3.03 18.55
N GLU A 176 22.27 -2.13 18.51
CA GLU A 176 22.31 -0.95 19.38
C GLU A 176 21.18 0.05 19.06
N ILE A 177 20.90 0.33 17.77
CA ILE A 177 19.81 1.22 17.37
C ILE A 177 18.45 0.63 17.77
N SER A 178 18.25 -0.69 17.59
CA SER A 178 17.04 -1.38 18.06
C SER A 178 16.87 -1.29 19.58
N ALA A 179 17.93 -1.55 20.33
CA ALA A 179 17.93 -1.42 21.80
C ALA A 179 17.67 0.04 22.24
N LEU A 180 18.23 1.01 21.51
CA LEU A 180 18.01 2.43 21.75
C LEU A 180 16.53 2.81 21.54
N HIS A 181 15.91 2.37 20.46
CA HIS A 181 14.47 2.58 20.20
C HIS A 181 13.62 2.03 21.34
N HIS A 182 13.85 0.77 21.75
CA HIS A 182 13.14 0.16 22.89
C HIS A 182 13.32 0.94 24.20
N ARG A 183 14.48 1.54 24.43
CA ARG A 183 14.76 2.34 25.63
C ARG A 183 14.09 3.71 25.59
N LEU A 184 14.17 4.39 24.44
CA LEU A 184 13.67 5.75 24.30
C LEU A 184 12.15 5.82 24.17
N GLN A 185 11.51 4.74 23.68
CA GLN A 185 10.06 4.70 23.47
C GLN A 185 9.57 5.90 22.64
N THR A 186 10.25 6.19 21.55
CA THR A 186 10.02 7.35 20.66
C THR A 186 9.87 6.85 19.23
N THR A 187 9.15 7.55 18.38
CA THR A 187 8.95 7.20 16.97
C THR A 187 10.26 7.36 16.18
N PHE A 188 10.64 6.32 15.44
CA PHE A 188 11.82 6.31 14.58
C PHE A 188 11.40 6.16 13.11
N ILE A 189 12.01 6.97 12.23
CA ILE A 189 11.89 6.82 10.78
C ILE A 189 13.31 6.67 10.22
N TYR A 190 13.57 5.53 9.62
CA TYR A 190 14.88 5.08 9.17
C TYR A 190 14.90 4.86 7.67
N VAL A 191 15.88 5.39 6.99
CA VAL A 191 16.10 5.17 5.55
C VAL A 191 17.29 4.24 5.36
N THR A 192 17.14 3.24 4.52
CA THR A 192 18.21 2.35 4.11
C THR A 192 17.99 1.80 2.69
N HIS A 193 19.05 1.31 2.07
CA HIS A 193 18.98 0.44 0.89
C HIS A 193 19.27 -1.04 1.22
N ASP A 194 19.61 -1.34 2.50
CA ASP A 194 19.91 -2.68 2.98
C ASP A 194 18.62 -3.37 3.50
N GLN A 195 18.23 -4.46 2.83
CA GLN A 195 17.04 -5.23 3.20
C GLN A 195 17.15 -5.87 4.57
N VAL A 196 18.37 -6.31 4.97
CA VAL A 196 18.58 -6.96 6.27
C VAL A 196 18.36 -5.95 7.40
N GLU A 197 18.79 -4.69 7.22
CA GLU A 197 18.49 -3.61 8.17
C GLU A 197 16.97 -3.41 8.28
N ALA A 198 16.27 -3.29 7.16
CA ALA A 198 14.84 -3.09 7.13
C ALA A 198 14.09 -4.24 7.83
N MET A 199 14.40 -5.48 7.47
CA MET A 199 13.73 -6.69 7.98
C MET A 199 13.99 -6.95 9.46
N THR A 200 15.13 -6.47 10.01
CA THR A 200 15.52 -6.75 11.41
C THR A 200 15.15 -5.65 12.40
N MET A 201 15.00 -4.41 11.95
CA MET A 201 14.74 -3.27 12.83
C MET A 201 13.32 -2.71 12.72
N GLY A 202 12.70 -2.78 11.54
CA GLY A 202 11.40 -2.17 11.29
C GLY A 202 10.24 -2.90 11.97
N THR A 203 9.36 -2.15 12.63
CA THR A 203 8.03 -2.66 13.00
C THR A 203 7.13 -2.74 11.77
N ARG A 204 7.22 -1.73 10.89
CA ARG A 204 6.70 -1.73 9.52
C ARG A 204 7.75 -1.19 8.56
N ILE A 205 7.69 -1.65 7.34
CA ILE A 205 8.59 -1.25 6.26
C ILE A 205 7.77 -0.65 5.13
N VAL A 206 8.26 0.43 4.55
CA VAL A 206 7.72 1.05 3.34
C VAL A 206 8.67 0.71 2.19
N VAL A 207 8.21 -0.09 1.26
CA VAL A 207 8.96 -0.42 0.04
C VAL A 207 8.62 0.63 -1.02
N MET A 208 9.62 1.31 -1.55
CA MET A 208 9.46 2.40 -2.53
C MET A 208 10.16 2.08 -3.85
N LYS A 209 9.52 2.44 -4.97
CA LYS A 209 10.09 2.39 -6.33
C LYS A 209 9.61 3.60 -7.12
N ASP A 210 10.54 4.31 -7.79
CA ASP A 210 10.24 5.40 -8.73
C ASP A 210 9.31 6.49 -8.18
N GLY A 211 9.45 6.81 -6.89
CA GLY A 211 8.62 7.79 -6.20
C GLY A 211 7.28 7.25 -5.66
N PHE A 212 6.92 6.01 -5.93
CA PHE A 212 5.70 5.39 -5.46
C PHE A 212 5.95 4.44 -4.30
N VAL A 213 5.02 4.39 -3.37
CA VAL A 213 4.93 3.34 -2.36
C VAL A 213 4.41 2.07 -3.03
N GLN A 214 5.19 1.00 -2.95
CA GLN A 214 4.82 -0.30 -3.52
C GLN A 214 4.04 -1.16 -2.53
N GLN A 215 4.46 -1.15 -1.27
CA GLN A 215 3.77 -1.84 -0.17
C GLN A 215 4.24 -1.28 1.17
N ILE A 216 3.32 -1.20 2.13
CA ILE A 216 3.59 -0.89 3.54
C ILE A 216 3.09 -2.06 4.38
N ASP A 217 3.99 -2.76 5.07
CA ASP A 217 3.58 -3.88 5.92
C ASP A 217 4.68 -4.23 6.95
N THR A 218 4.38 -5.21 7.82
CA THR A 218 5.39 -5.80 8.69
C THR A 218 6.44 -6.56 7.87
N PRO A 219 7.67 -6.75 8.39
CA PRO A 219 8.71 -7.52 7.69
C PRO A 219 8.23 -8.90 7.21
N THR A 220 7.56 -9.65 8.09
CA THR A 220 7.05 -10.99 7.77
C THR A 220 6.03 -10.97 6.63
N ASN A 221 5.14 -9.98 6.61
CA ASN A 221 4.11 -9.87 5.58
C ASN A 221 4.68 -9.48 4.22
N LEU A 222 5.63 -8.54 4.17
CA LEU A 222 6.34 -8.19 2.94
C LEU A 222 7.04 -9.40 2.31
N TYR A 223 7.58 -10.28 3.15
CA TYR A 223 8.25 -11.49 2.69
C TYR A 223 7.26 -12.55 2.17
N ARG A 224 6.18 -12.79 2.93
CA ARG A 224 5.22 -13.87 2.66
C ARG A 224 4.14 -13.49 1.65
N TYR A 225 3.73 -12.22 1.62
CA TYR A 225 2.58 -11.72 0.86
C TYR A 225 2.94 -10.46 0.05
N PRO A 226 3.91 -10.55 -0.87
CA PRO A 226 4.27 -9.41 -1.72
C PRO A 226 3.10 -9.05 -2.63
N GLN A 227 2.80 -7.75 -2.73
CA GLN A 227 1.68 -7.27 -3.55
C GLN A 227 1.99 -7.23 -5.04
N ASN A 228 3.27 -7.20 -5.42
CA ASN A 228 3.69 -7.17 -6.82
C ASN A 228 5.05 -7.83 -7.03
N VAL A 229 5.40 -8.06 -8.30
CA VAL A 229 6.68 -8.66 -8.72
C VAL A 229 7.88 -7.90 -8.15
N PHE A 230 7.80 -6.57 -8.12
CA PHE A 230 8.90 -5.75 -7.61
C PHE A 230 9.17 -6.04 -6.12
N VAL A 231 8.15 -5.99 -5.26
CA VAL A 231 8.30 -6.28 -3.82
C VAL A 231 8.80 -7.72 -3.62
N ALA A 232 8.24 -8.68 -4.37
CA ALA A 232 8.62 -10.09 -4.31
C ALA A 232 10.10 -10.32 -4.61
N GLY A 233 10.61 -9.67 -5.66
CA GLY A 233 12.00 -9.75 -6.06
C GLY A 233 12.95 -8.89 -5.23
N PHE A 234 12.45 -7.75 -4.72
CA PHE A 234 13.26 -6.85 -3.91
C PHE A 234 13.46 -7.38 -2.48
N ILE A 235 12.46 -8.00 -1.86
CA ILE A 235 12.52 -8.50 -0.49
C ILE A 235 12.95 -9.97 -0.46
N GLY A 236 14.08 -10.24 0.20
CA GLY A 236 14.63 -11.59 0.41
C GLY A 236 16.00 -11.83 -0.25
N THR A 237 16.81 -12.69 0.39
CA THR A 237 18.13 -13.13 -0.10
C THR A 237 18.23 -14.64 0.02
N PRO A 238 18.40 -15.37 -1.09
CA PRO A 238 18.38 -14.88 -2.48
C PRO A 238 17.02 -14.32 -2.88
N GLN A 239 16.99 -13.62 -4.02
CA GLN A 239 15.74 -13.09 -4.58
C GLN A 239 14.77 -14.22 -4.94
N MET A 240 13.47 -13.88 -4.99
CA MET A 240 12.43 -14.82 -5.45
C MET A 240 12.73 -15.27 -6.89
N ASN A 241 12.54 -16.55 -7.15
CA ASN A 241 12.59 -17.09 -8.51
C ASN A 241 11.31 -16.71 -9.26
N PHE A 242 11.44 -16.29 -10.52
CA PHE A 242 10.32 -15.98 -11.38
C PHE A 242 10.30 -16.88 -12.61
N ILE A 243 9.13 -17.43 -12.93
CA ILE A 243 8.90 -18.31 -14.09
C ILE A 243 7.69 -17.76 -14.84
N ASN A 244 7.85 -17.43 -16.12
CA ASN A 244 6.74 -17.00 -16.96
C ASN A 244 5.88 -18.21 -17.36
N ALA A 245 4.57 -18.07 -17.23
CA ALA A 245 3.63 -19.15 -17.52
C ALA A 245 2.31 -18.62 -18.06
N GLU A 246 1.47 -19.53 -18.54
CA GLU A 246 0.08 -19.30 -18.90
C GLU A 246 -0.82 -20.23 -18.07
N ILE A 247 -2.00 -19.71 -17.71
CA ILE A 247 -3.05 -20.51 -17.09
C ILE A 247 -3.67 -21.39 -18.16
N ASN A 248 -3.63 -22.69 -17.97
CA ASN A 248 -4.31 -23.66 -18.82
C ASN A 248 -5.49 -24.26 -18.06
N ILE A 249 -6.68 -24.19 -18.67
CA ILE A 249 -7.94 -24.75 -18.12
C ILE A 249 -8.46 -25.78 -19.10
N GLU A 250 -8.56 -27.04 -18.67
CA GLU A 250 -9.07 -28.17 -19.41
C GLU A 250 -10.21 -28.84 -18.62
N GLY A 251 -11.47 -28.44 -18.90
CA GLY A 251 -12.61 -28.85 -18.07
C GLY A 251 -12.50 -28.28 -16.65
N ASP A 252 -12.50 -29.17 -15.66
CA ASP A 252 -12.34 -28.80 -14.24
C ASP A 252 -10.88 -28.70 -13.77
N ASP A 253 -9.92 -29.08 -14.61
CA ASP A 253 -8.50 -29.11 -14.28
C ASP A 253 -7.82 -27.79 -14.64
N ILE A 254 -7.15 -27.19 -13.68
CA ILE A 254 -6.36 -25.97 -13.86
C ILE A 254 -4.88 -26.31 -13.70
N SER A 255 -4.06 -25.75 -14.58
CA SER A 255 -2.61 -25.93 -14.51
C SER A 255 -1.88 -24.68 -15.00
N PHE A 256 -0.65 -24.47 -14.53
CA PHE A 256 0.29 -23.53 -15.15
C PHE A 256 1.14 -24.27 -16.19
N VAL A 257 1.32 -23.66 -17.34
CA VAL A 257 2.24 -24.11 -18.38
C VAL A 257 3.29 -23.03 -18.58
N ALA A 258 4.54 -23.32 -18.22
CA ALA A 258 5.62 -22.36 -18.39
C ALA A 258 5.85 -22.08 -19.89
N THR A 259 6.11 -20.80 -20.23
CA THR A 259 6.32 -20.37 -21.62
C THR A 259 7.77 -20.48 -22.06
N ASP A 260 8.70 -20.51 -21.13
CA ASP A 260 10.14 -20.48 -21.34
C ASP A 260 10.89 -21.64 -20.67
N ALA A 261 10.14 -22.65 -20.19
CA ALA A 261 10.69 -23.90 -19.62
C ALA A 261 9.72 -25.07 -19.84
N PRO A 262 10.19 -26.31 -19.89
CA PRO A 262 9.38 -27.52 -20.02
C PRO A 262 8.73 -27.88 -18.67
N LEU A 263 7.83 -27.06 -18.18
CA LEU A 263 7.21 -27.20 -16.86
C LEU A 263 5.69 -27.04 -16.96
N LYS A 264 4.95 -28.05 -16.51
CA LYS A 264 3.50 -27.99 -16.28
C LYS A 264 3.22 -28.30 -14.81
N ILE A 265 2.49 -27.43 -14.12
CA ILE A 265 2.14 -27.55 -12.71
C ILE A 265 0.62 -27.66 -12.59
N ALA A 266 0.11 -28.84 -12.16
CA ALA A 266 -1.31 -29.01 -11.83
C ALA A 266 -1.64 -28.28 -10.53
N LEU A 267 -2.81 -27.64 -10.45
CA LEU A 267 -3.23 -26.84 -9.31
C LEU A 267 -4.38 -27.50 -8.55
N PRO A 268 -4.47 -27.31 -7.21
CA PRO A 268 -5.69 -27.62 -6.46
C PRO A 268 -6.88 -26.82 -6.98
N LYS A 269 -8.10 -27.38 -6.88
CA LYS A 269 -9.33 -26.72 -7.37
C LYS A 269 -9.61 -25.36 -6.71
N ASP A 270 -9.19 -25.19 -5.47
CA ASP A 270 -9.37 -24.00 -4.65
C ASP A 270 -8.18 -23.01 -4.71
N PHE A 271 -7.17 -23.30 -5.53
CA PHE A 271 -5.95 -22.46 -5.60
C PHE A 271 -6.27 -20.99 -5.86
N PHE A 272 -7.21 -20.69 -6.74
CA PHE A 272 -7.64 -19.35 -7.08
C PHE A 272 -8.87 -18.86 -6.28
N ALA A 273 -9.19 -19.48 -5.14
CA ALA A 273 -10.37 -19.09 -4.35
C ALA A 273 -10.39 -17.60 -3.94
N LYS A 274 -9.22 -17.02 -3.68
CA LYS A 274 -9.07 -15.58 -3.33
C LYS A 274 -8.90 -14.66 -4.55
N ALA A 275 -8.65 -15.20 -5.72
CA ALA A 275 -8.43 -14.39 -6.93
C ALA A 275 -9.74 -13.83 -7.47
N LYS A 276 -9.66 -12.71 -8.19
CA LYS A 276 -10.77 -12.22 -8.98
C LYS A 276 -11.07 -13.21 -10.10
N GLN A 277 -12.25 -13.79 -10.12
CA GLN A 277 -12.60 -14.82 -11.10
C GLN A 277 -12.51 -14.33 -12.55
N ALA A 278 -12.75 -13.04 -12.80
CA ALA A 278 -12.62 -12.43 -14.11
C ALA A 278 -11.17 -12.44 -14.64
N ASP A 279 -10.17 -12.52 -13.74
CA ASP A 279 -8.74 -12.52 -14.09
C ASP A 279 -8.20 -13.95 -14.31
N VAL A 280 -9.00 -15.00 -14.00
CA VAL A 280 -8.60 -16.41 -14.12
C VAL A 280 -9.26 -17.03 -15.35
N PHE A 281 -8.56 -17.07 -16.47
CA PHE A 281 -9.06 -17.63 -17.72
C PHE A 281 -7.95 -18.37 -18.51
N HIS A 282 -8.36 -19.25 -19.39
CA HIS A 282 -7.43 -20.01 -20.23
C HIS A 282 -6.58 -19.08 -21.11
N GLY A 283 -5.26 -19.27 -21.11
CA GLY A 283 -4.31 -18.44 -21.87
C GLY A 283 -3.90 -17.13 -21.17
N LYS A 284 -4.39 -16.85 -19.93
CA LYS A 284 -3.91 -15.70 -19.15
C LYS A 284 -2.43 -15.87 -18.84
N LYS A 285 -1.63 -14.87 -19.21
CA LYS A 285 -0.21 -14.81 -18.91
C LYS A 285 0.05 -14.40 -17.47
N VAL A 286 0.90 -15.13 -16.80
CA VAL A 286 1.24 -14.94 -15.38
C VAL A 286 2.75 -15.07 -15.15
N VAL A 287 3.20 -14.50 -14.05
CA VAL A 287 4.55 -14.71 -13.52
C VAL A 287 4.44 -15.50 -12.21
N LEU A 288 4.99 -16.69 -12.17
CA LEU A 288 5.03 -17.54 -10.98
C LEU A 288 6.23 -17.13 -10.13
N GLY A 289 6.00 -16.85 -8.85
CA GLY A 289 7.04 -16.50 -7.89
C GLY A 289 7.26 -17.61 -6.86
N LEU A 290 8.50 -18.10 -6.74
CA LEU A 290 8.89 -19.13 -5.76
C LEU A 290 10.16 -18.72 -5.03
N ARG A 291 10.11 -18.70 -3.70
CA ARG A 291 11.31 -18.47 -2.91
C ARG A 291 12.22 -19.69 -2.92
N ALA A 292 13.52 -19.48 -2.80
CA ALA A 292 14.53 -20.52 -2.86
C ALA A 292 14.32 -21.66 -1.84
N GLU A 293 13.74 -21.37 -0.67
CA GLU A 293 13.39 -22.36 0.36
C GLU A 293 12.12 -23.18 0.05
N HIS A 294 11.28 -22.71 -0.88
CA HIS A 294 10.07 -23.40 -1.34
C HIS A 294 10.34 -24.33 -2.55
N ILE A 295 11.60 -24.46 -2.93
CA ILE A 295 12.05 -25.41 -3.94
C ILE A 295 12.92 -26.46 -3.25
N SER A 296 12.52 -27.73 -3.35
CA SER A 296 13.23 -28.82 -2.70
C SER A 296 14.06 -29.61 -3.72
N ILE A 297 15.26 -29.99 -3.28
CA ILE A 297 16.11 -30.97 -3.98
C ILE A 297 15.62 -32.40 -3.80
N ASP A 298 14.74 -32.64 -2.82
CA ASP A 298 14.01 -33.90 -2.69
C ASP A 298 12.82 -33.86 -3.66
N ALA A 299 12.94 -34.61 -4.75
CA ALA A 299 11.92 -34.68 -5.78
C ALA A 299 10.59 -35.29 -5.29
N GLU A 300 10.60 -36.03 -4.18
CA GLU A 300 9.39 -36.67 -3.63
C GLU A 300 8.68 -35.80 -2.56
N LYS A 301 9.28 -34.64 -2.19
CA LYS A 301 8.70 -33.80 -1.15
C LYS A 301 7.40 -33.13 -1.58
N TYR A 302 7.32 -32.70 -2.85
CA TYR A 302 6.15 -32.02 -3.41
C TYR A 302 5.71 -32.68 -4.73
N THR A 303 4.44 -32.45 -5.10
CA THR A 303 3.85 -33.06 -6.31
C THR A 303 4.32 -32.43 -7.62
N ALA A 304 4.56 -31.12 -7.63
CA ALA A 304 5.09 -30.42 -8.81
C ALA A 304 6.60 -30.64 -8.91
N LYS A 305 7.06 -31.15 -10.06
CA LYS A 305 8.45 -31.54 -10.28
C LYS A 305 9.00 -30.92 -11.55
N ALA A 306 10.32 -30.71 -11.57
CA ALA A 306 11.06 -30.31 -12.76
C ALA A 306 12.48 -30.83 -12.71
N LYS A 307 13.13 -30.83 -13.87
CA LYS A 307 14.57 -31.11 -13.99
C LYS A 307 15.31 -29.79 -14.22
N ILE A 308 16.43 -29.63 -13.54
CA ILE A 308 17.35 -28.51 -13.72
C ILE A 308 18.73 -29.02 -14.10
N LYS A 309 19.46 -28.22 -14.87
CA LYS A 309 20.89 -28.39 -15.06
C LYS A 309 21.63 -27.44 -14.15
N VAL A 310 22.41 -27.96 -13.21
CA VAL A 310 23.19 -27.16 -12.26
C VAL A 310 24.24 -26.34 -13.01
N SER A 311 24.19 -25.02 -12.88
CA SER A 311 25.12 -24.10 -13.55
C SER A 311 26.20 -23.55 -12.63
N HIS A 312 25.87 -23.32 -11.34
CA HIS A 312 26.78 -22.76 -10.35
C HIS A 312 26.34 -23.14 -8.93
N ILE A 313 27.29 -23.15 -7.98
CA ILE A 313 27.03 -23.45 -6.56
C ILE A 313 27.81 -22.44 -5.70
N GLU A 314 27.13 -21.83 -4.75
CA GLU A 314 27.73 -20.98 -3.74
C GLU A 314 27.60 -21.65 -2.36
N GLU A 315 28.73 -21.97 -1.74
CA GLU A 315 28.77 -22.57 -0.41
C GLU A 315 28.91 -21.45 0.65
N LEU A 316 27.87 -21.25 1.45
CA LEU A 316 27.81 -20.19 2.46
C LEU A 316 28.12 -20.69 3.89
N GLY A 317 28.60 -21.91 4.02
CA GLY A 317 28.98 -22.52 5.31
C GLY A 317 27.82 -23.27 5.99
N THR A 318 26.70 -22.62 6.25
CA THR A 318 25.50 -23.25 6.85
C THR A 318 24.50 -23.78 5.83
N GLU A 319 24.50 -23.21 4.63
CA GLU A 319 23.66 -23.60 3.50
C GLU A 319 24.44 -23.42 2.20
N SER A 320 23.98 -24.06 1.13
CA SER A 320 24.47 -23.85 -0.23
C SER A 320 23.36 -23.25 -1.09
N GLN A 321 23.72 -22.30 -1.97
CA GLN A 321 22.83 -21.82 -3.01
C GLN A 321 23.18 -22.52 -4.31
N VAL A 322 22.23 -23.26 -4.86
CA VAL A 322 22.37 -23.99 -6.11
C VAL A 322 21.65 -23.26 -7.22
N PHE A 323 22.39 -22.83 -8.22
CA PHE A 323 21.86 -22.17 -9.41
C PHE A 323 21.67 -23.21 -10.52
N GLY A 324 20.46 -23.27 -11.05
CA GLY A 324 20.11 -24.21 -12.11
C GLY A 324 19.33 -23.54 -13.23
N ASP A 325 19.33 -24.20 -14.40
CA ASP A 325 18.57 -23.79 -15.56
C ASP A 325 17.47 -24.83 -15.83
N LEU A 326 16.21 -24.34 -15.85
CA LEU A 326 15.04 -25.18 -16.16
C LEU A 326 14.94 -25.52 -17.65
N ASN A 327 15.47 -24.65 -18.52
CA ASN A 327 15.47 -24.85 -19.97
C ASN A 327 16.87 -25.14 -20.49
N PHE A 328 17.36 -26.32 -20.20
CA PHE A 328 18.68 -26.77 -20.66
C PHE A 328 18.64 -27.67 -21.90
N ASP A 329 17.46 -28.12 -22.33
CA ASP A 329 17.28 -28.96 -23.50
C ASP A 329 16.96 -28.08 -24.72
N LYS A 330 17.98 -27.89 -25.57
CA LYS A 330 17.90 -27.07 -26.78
C LYS A 330 16.97 -27.63 -27.86
N GLU A 331 16.58 -28.91 -27.79
CA GLU A 331 15.67 -29.53 -28.75
C GLU A 331 14.24 -29.02 -28.65
N LEU A 332 13.85 -28.38 -27.53
CA LEU A 332 12.53 -27.78 -27.31
C LEU A 332 12.33 -26.42 -28.00
N GLY A 333 13.34 -25.87 -28.67
CA GLY A 333 13.22 -24.62 -29.44
C GLY A 333 12.98 -23.36 -28.63
N LEU A 334 13.07 -23.40 -27.30
CA LEU A 334 12.88 -22.28 -26.41
C LEU A 334 14.11 -21.34 -26.43
N GLN A 335 13.89 -20.05 -26.59
CA GLN A 335 14.96 -19.07 -26.84
C GLN A 335 15.57 -18.47 -25.56
N SER A 336 14.95 -18.66 -24.38
CA SER A 336 15.40 -18.12 -23.11
C SER A 336 15.77 -19.20 -22.11
N SER A 337 16.73 -18.90 -21.21
CA SER A 337 17.06 -19.78 -20.10
C SER A 337 16.38 -19.27 -18.82
N THR A 338 15.52 -20.09 -18.23
CA THR A 338 14.88 -19.79 -16.94
C THR A 338 15.78 -20.28 -15.81
N LYS A 339 16.50 -19.33 -15.23
CA LYS A 339 17.40 -19.62 -14.10
C LYS A 339 16.64 -19.58 -12.79
N ILE A 340 16.92 -20.56 -11.93
CA ILE A 340 16.40 -20.62 -10.58
C ILE A 340 17.53 -20.80 -9.56
N VAL A 341 17.27 -20.33 -8.36
CA VAL A 341 18.15 -20.49 -7.19
C VAL A 341 17.43 -21.31 -6.13
N ILE A 342 18.10 -22.31 -5.60
CA ILE A 342 17.57 -23.23 -4.60
C ILE A 342 18.46 -23.16 -3.37
N LYS A 343 17.87 -23.17 -2.17
CA LYS A 343 18.58 -23.38 -0.92
C LYS A 343 18.68 -24.87 -0.62
N ALA A 344 19.91 -25.33 -0.43
CA ALA A 344 20.20 -26.72 -0.09
C ALA A 344 21.06 -26.81 1.19
N PRO A 345 20.90 -27.88 2.01
CA PRO A 345 21.79 -28.15 3.12
C PRO A 345 23.24 -28.38 2.64
N THR A 346 24.22 -27.88 3.39
CA THR A 346 25.67 -27.99 3.05
C THR A 346 26.17 -29.41 2.83
N MET A 347 25.47 -30.42 3.36
CA MET A 347 25.83 -31.84 3.18
C MET A 347 25.45 -32.40 1.82
N THR A 348 24.69 -31.67 1.03
CA THR A 348 24.23 -32.13 -0.30
C THR A 348 25.28 -31.77 -1.33
N ARG A 349 25.86 -32.77 -1.96
CA ARG A 349 26.87 -32.59 -3.03
C ARG A 349 26.16 -32.49 -4.38
N PHE A 350 26.36 -31.38 -5.05
CA PHE A 350 25.98 -31.17 -6.44
C PHE A 350 27.25 -31.10 -7.30
N GLU A 351 27.11 -31.52 -8.54
CA GLU A 351 28.17 -31.34 -9.54
C GLU A 351 27.68 -30.32 -10.58
N VAL A 352 28.49 -29.30 -10.85
CA VAL A 352 28.19 -28.33 -11.91
C VAL A 352 28.11 -29.09 -13.25
N GLY A 353 27.03 -28.81 -13.99
CA GLY A 353 26.72 -29.51 -15.26
C GLY A 353 25.83 -30.76 -15.10
N SER A 354 25.62 -31.28 -13.88
CA SER A 354 24.70 -32.39 -13.65
C SER A 354 23.23 -31.96 -13.81
N VAL A 355 22.39 -32.95 -14.15
CA VAL A 355 20.92 -32.76 -14.20
C VAL A 355 20.33 -33.36 -12.94
N THR A 356 19.56 -32.55 -12.21
CA THR A 356 18.93 -32.95 -10.96
C THR A 356 17.42 -32.69 -11.04
N GLU A 357 16.62 -33.60 -10.49
CA GLU A 357 15.19 -33.42 -10.33
C GLU A 357 14.90 -32.65 -9.03
N ILE A 358 13.97 -31.73 -9.09
CA ILE A 358 13.55 -30.87 -7.98
C ILE A 358 12.05 -30.88 -7.86
N SER A 359 11.51 -30.45 -6.70
CA SER A 359 10.08 -30.28 -6.50
C SER A 359 9.73 -28.90 -5.95
N PHE A 360 8.51 -28.44 -6.25
CA PHE A 360 8.02 -27.10 -5.90
C PHE A 360 6.87 -27.15 -4.90
N ASP A 361 6.94 -26.29 -3.90
CA ASP A 361 5.88 -26.05 -2.93
C ASP A 361 4.82 -25.12 -3.55
N ILE A 362 3.72 -25.70 -4.04
CA ILE A 362 2.64 -24.97 -4.70
C ILE A 362 1.88 -24.08 -3.68
N GLU A 363 1.77 -24.50 -2.43
CA GLU A 363 1.00 -23.75 -1.41
C GLU A 363 1.62 -22.38 -1.10
N ASN A 364 2.95 -22.28 -1.23
CA ASN A 364 3.69 -21.03 -1.02
C ASN A 364 4.07 -20.33 -2.33
N MET A 365 3.54 -20.77 -3.46
CA MET A 365 3.74 -20.12 -4.76
C MET A 365 2.95 -18.82 -4.84
N GLN A 366 3.59 -17.77 -5.31
CA GLN A 366 2.95 -16.51 -5.65
C GLN A 366 2.61 -16.46 -7.13
N VAL A 367 1.50 -15.84 -7.49
CA VAL A 367 1.08 -15.69 -8.88
C VAL A 367 0.82 -14.23 -9.17
N PHE A 368 1.54 -13.68 -10.12
CA PHE A 368 1.41 -12.29 -10.54
C PHE A 368 0.84 -12.22 -11.95
N ASP A 369 -0.03 -11.28 -12.19
CA ASP A 369 -0.47 -10.91 -13.53
C ASP A 369 0.72 -10.39 -14.34
N ALA A 370 0.96 -10.92 -15.53
CA ALA A 370 2.12 -10.55 -16.33
C ALA A 370 2.07 -9.11 -16.89
N ASP A 371 0.87 -8.53 -17.04
CA ASP A 371 0.68 -7.19 -17.60
C ASP A 371 0.74 -6.10 -16.50
N THR A 372 0.10 -6.35 -15.36
CA THR A 372 0.03 -5.37 -14.25
C THR A 372 1.12 -5.57 -13.20
N GLU A 373 1.82 -6.70 -13.21
CA GLU A 373 2.77 -7.15 -12.18
C GLU A 373 2.15 -7.33 -10.77
N LEU A 374 0.83 -7.20 -10.61
CA LEU A 374 0.15 -7.33 -9.33
C LEU A 374 -0.08 -8.79 -8.97
N ASN A 375 -0.05 -9.10 -7.67
CA ASN A 375 -0.35 -10.42 -7.16
C ASN A 375 -1.83 -10.75 -7.41
N MET A 376 -2.09 -11.87 -8.09
CA MET A 376 -3.46 -12.32 -8.42
C MET A 376 -4.17 -12.97 -7.24
N ILE A 377 -3.42 -13.41 -6.21
CA ILE A 377 -3.97 -14.02 -4.99
C ILE A 377 -3.76 -13.06 -3.82
N PRO A 378 -4.70 -12.11 -3.60
CA PRO A 378 -4.56 -11.14 -2.54
C PRO A 378 -4.63 -11.80 -1.16
N ARG A 379 -3.98 -11.21 -0.18
CA ARG A 379 -4.04 -11.68 1.22
C ARG A 379 -5.46 -11.56 1.78
N ILE A 380 -6.13 -10.43 1.51
CA ILE A 380 -7.55 -10.24 1.74
C ILE A 380 -8.20 -10.23 0.36
N PRO A 381 -9.12 -11.14 0.05
CA PRO A 381 -9.86 -11.09 -1.20
C PRO A 381 -10.76 -9.86 -1.23
N ASP A 382 -10.95 -9.26 -2.40
CA ASP A 382 -11.87 -8.13 -2.54
C ASP A 382 -13.32 -8.56 -2.34
N CYS A 383 -13.67 -9.77 -2.80
CA CYS A 383 -15.02 -10.30 -2.75
C CYS A 383 -15.05 -11.83 -2.70
N SER A 384 -16.18 -12.38 -2.28
CA SER A 384 -16.58 -13.76 -2.48
C SER A 384 -17.43 -13.87 -3.73
N SER A 385 -17.28 -14.95 -4.50
CA SER A 385 -18.09 -15.21 -5.69
C SER A 385 -18.77 -16.56 -5.53
N ILE A 386 -20.09 -16.55 -5.37
CA ILE A 386 -20.90 -17.74 -5.10
C ILE A 386 -22.01 -17.91 -6.12
N SER A 387 -22.30 -19.17 -6.46
CA SER A 387 -23.45 -19.53 -7.31
C SER A 387 -24.69 -19.70 -6.46
N VAL A 388 -25.79 -19.12 -6.84
CA VAL A 388 -27.04 -19.13 -6.07
C VAL A 388 -28.23 -19.40 -6.97
N VAL A 389 -29.32 -19.87 -6.35
CA VAL A 389 -30.61 -20.03 -7.00
C VAL A 389 -31.56 -18.97 -6.46
N VAL A 390 -32.16 -18.20 -7.36
CA VAL A 390 -33.25 -17.26 -7.03
C VAL A 390 -34.58 -17.96 -7.24
N LYS A 391 -35.44 -17.94 -6.24
CA LYS A 391 -36.83 -18.46 -6.28
C LYS A 391 -37.76 -17.58 -5.47
N ASN A 392 -38.90 -17.20 -6.08
CA ASN A 392 -39.90 -16.38 -5.42
C ASN A 392 -39.31 -15.16 -4.73
N HIS A 393 -38.48 -14.43 -5.44
CA HIS A 393 -37.82 -13.19 -4.98
C HIS A 393 -36.92 -13.36 -3.73
N ALA A 394 -36.33 -14.54 -3.57
CA ALA A 394 -35.39 -14.85 -2.52
C ALA A 394 -34.19 -15.64 -3.06
N VAL A 395 -33.04 -15.51 -2.41
CA VAL A 395 -31.81 -16.24 -2.70
C VAL A 395 -31.62 -17.35 -1.70
N GLU A 396 -31.30 -18.54 -2.18
CA GLU A 396 -30.90 -19.69 -1.35
C GLU A 396 -29.36 -19.78 -1.36
N ILE A 397 -28.76 -19.73 -0.16
CA ILE A 397 -27.31 -19.87 0.07
C ILE A 397 -27.12 -20.96 1.14
N GLY A 398 -26.66 -22.14 0.76
CA GLY A 398 -26.57 -23.28 1.63
C GLY A 398 -27.97 -23.65 2.20
N SER A 399 -28.09 -23.61 3.51
CA SER A 399 -29.37 -23.84 4.23
C SER A 399 -30.16 -22.54 4.49
N SER A 400 -29.60 -21.39 4.14
CA SER A 400 -30.15 -20.07 4.43
C SER A 400 -30.96 -19.53 3.27
N ARG A 401 -32.02 -18.77 3.58
CA ARG A 401 -32.84 -18.07 2.58
C ARG A 401 -32.89 -16.59 2.90
N ILE A 402 -32.50 -15.77 1.94
CA ILE A 402 -32.49 -14.32 2.05
C ILE A 402 -33.55 -13.74 1.11
N GLU A 403 -34.52 -13.02 1.66
CA GLU A 403 -35.49 -12.27 0.85
C GLU A 403 -34.79 -11.08 0.17
N LEU A 404 -34.96 -10.96 -1.14
CA LEU A 404 -34.35 -9.88 -1.91
C LEU A 404 -35.19 -8.60 -1.83
N PRO A 405 -34.59 -7.44 -1.59
CA PRO A 405 -35.27 -6.16 -1.74
C PRO A 405 -35.79 -5.95 -3.17
N SER A 406 -36.78 -5.08 -3.35
CA SER A 406 -37.36 -4.77 -4.68
C SER A 406 -36.36 -4.16 -5.67
N ALA A 407 -35.23 -3.66 -5.18
CA ALA A 407 -34.09 -3.24 -6.01
C ALA A 407 -33.57 -4.37 -6.92
N PHE A 408 -33.67 -5.63 -6.46
CA PHE A 408 -33.26 -6.82 -7.23
C PHE A 408 -34.40 -7.27 -8.15
N SER A 409 -34.49 -6.69 -9.34
CA SER A 409 -35.48 -7.06 -10.37
C SER A 409 -35.02 -8.33 -11.10
N MET A 410 -35.07 -9.50 -10.44
CA MET A 410 -34.56 -10.77 -10.95
C MET A 410 -35.70 -11.79 -11.09
N GLU A 411 -35.65 -12.59 -12.16
CA GLU A 411 -36.54 -13.73 -12.36
C GLU A 411 -35.99 -14.96 -11.63
N ASP A 412 -36.83 -15.99 -11.46
CA ASP A 412 -36.38 -17.27 -10.91
C ASP A 412 -35.32 -17.88 -11.83
N GLY A 413 -34.17 -18.29 -11.27
CA GLY A 413 -33.06 -18.81 -12.06
C GLY A 413 -31.75 -18.95 -11.29
N ASN A 414 -30.70 -19.33 -12.03
CA ASN A 414 -29.35 -19.46 -11.50
C ASN A 414 -28.56 -18.17 -11.74
N TYR A 415 -27.90 -17.70 -10.70
CA TYR A 415 -27.11 -16.48 -10.71
C TYR A 415 -25.79 -16.65 -9.98
N LYS A 416 -24.88 -15.72 -10.23
CA LYS A 416 -23.63 -15.57 -9.51
C LYS A 416 -23.70 -14.29 -8.68
N LEU A 417 -23.54 -14.42 -7.37
CA LEU A 417 -23.40 -13.28 -6.45
C LEU A 417 -21.93 -12.96 -6.22
N THR A 418 -21.58 -11.69 -6.39
CA THR A 418 -20.28 -11.14 -6.00
C THR A 418 -20.50 -10.30 -4.73
N ILE A 419 -19.99 -10.79 -3.61
CA ILE A 419 -20.16 -10.21 -2.28
C ILE A 419 -18.82 -9.64 -1.84
N PRO A 420 -18.63 -8.31 -1.79
CA PRO A 420 -17.42 -7.70 -1.24
C PRO A 420 -17.19 -8.13 0.22
N VAL A 421 -15.93 -8.28 0.62
CA VAL A 421 -15.61 -8.69 2.00
C VAL A 421 -16.09 -7.65 3.03
N ASP A 422 -16.07 -6.37 2.66
CA ASP A 422 -16.60 -5.28 3.49
C ASP A 422 -18.13 -5.17 3.49
N ALA A 423 -18.82 -6.01 2.70
CA ALA A 423 -20.27 -6.17 2.74
C ALA A 423 -20.71 -7.27 3.73
N VAL A 424 -19.76 -8.01 4.34
CA VAL A 424 -20.05 -9.13 5.25
C VAL A 424 -19.79 -8.70 6.68
N GLU A 425 -20.79 -8.84 7.52
CA GLU A 425 -20.74 -8.54 8.96
C GLU A 425 -21.29 -9.71 9.80
N LYS A 426 -21.21 -9.64 11.12
CA LYS A 426 -21.91 -10.58 12.00
C LYS A 426 -23.41 -10.26 11.92
N GLY A 427 -24.23 -11.24 11.57
CA GLY A 427 -25.67 -11.03 11.35
C GLY A 427 -26.44 -12.35 11.35
N ASN A 428 -27.61 -12.39 10.70
CA ASN A 428 -28.51 -13.55 10.72
C ASN A 428 -28.96 -14.02 9.33
N ASP A 429 -28.30 -13.56 8.26
CA ASP A 429 -28.76 -13.85 6.89
C ASP A 429 -28.26 -15.20 6.40
N VAL A 430 -27.02 -15.57 6.70
CA VAL A 430 -26.40 -16.81 6.22
C VAL A 430 -25.74 -17.57 7.36
N VAL A 431 -26.07 -18.85 7.48
CA VAL A 431 -25.42 -19.79 8.41
C VAL A 431 -24.30 -20.51 7.66
N GLY A 432 -23.12 -20.56 8.26
CA GLY A 432 -21.97 -21.28 7.70
C GLY A 432 -21.01 -21.77 8.76
N THR A 433 -20.07 -22.63 8.36
CA THR A 433 -19.03 -23.19 9.23
C THR A 433 -17.68 -22.62 8.89
N VAL A 434 -16.97 -22.11 9.88
CA VAL A 434 -15.61 -21.60 9.71
C VAL A 434 -14.66 -22.76 9.44
N GLN A 435 -14.09 -22.81 8.24
CA GLN A 435 -13.13 -23.83 7.83
C GLN A 435 -11.70 -23.44 8.18
N LYS A 436 -11.37 -22.14 8.09
CA LYS A 436 -10.05 -21.60 8.31
C LYS A 436 -10.14 -20.14 8.78
N VAL A 437 -9.20 -19.73 9.61
CA VAL A 437 -9.00 -18.32 9.99
C VAL A 437 -7.56 -17.92 9.74
N GLU A 438 -7.35 -16.75 9.17
CA GLU A 438 -6.03 -16.16 8.97
C GLU A 438 -5.96 -14.77 9.63
N GLU A 439 -4.96 -14.51 10.46
CA GLU A 439 -4.74 -13.17 10.97
C GLU A 439 -4.16 -12.26 9.89
N VAL A 440 -4.80 -11.13 9.61
CA VAL A 440 -4.43 -10.18 8.58
C VAL A 440 -4.55 -8.76 9.10
N ASN A 441 -3.39 -8.08 9.29
CA ASN A 441 -3.34 -6.67 9.73
C ASN A 441 -4.10 -6.40 11.05
N GLY A 442 -4.02 -7.33 12.01
CA GLY A 442 -4.72 -7.23 13.30
C GLY A 442 -6.22 -7.51 13.23
N LYS A 443 -6.71 -8.03 12.11
CA LYS A 443 -8.05 -8.58 11.92
C LYS A 443 -7.96 -10.05 11.54
N TYR A 444 -9.08 -10.74 11.58
CA TYR A 444 -9.18 -12.17 11.28
C TYR A 444 -10.03 -12.39 10.04
N LEU A 445 -9.41 -12.91 8.97
CA LEU A 445 -10.10 -13.33 7.75
C LEU A 445 -10.63 -14.75 7.94
N HIS A 446 -11.94 -14.88 7.96
CA HIS A 446 -12.64 -16.16 8.10
C HIS A 446 -13.04 -16.71 6.74
N TYR A 447 -12.79 -17.98 6.52
CA TYR A 447 -13.27 -18.76 5.38
C TYR A 447 -14.51 -19.50 5.85
N VAL A 448 -15.68 -18.99 5.52
CA VAL A 448 -16.96 -19.52 5.98
C VAL A 448 -17.58 -20.37 4.89
N GLU A 449 -17.63 -21.67 5.11
CA GLU A 449 -18.25 -22.62 4.18
C GLU A 449 -19.76 -22.64 4.37
N THR A 450 -20.49 -22.51 3.27
CA THR A 450 -21.94 -22.63 3.22
C THR A 450 -22.37 -23.24 1.88
N GLY A 451 -23.07 -24.37 1.92
CA GLY A 451 -23.53 -25.08 0.71
C GLY A 451 -22.42 -25.50 -0.26
N GLY A 452 -21.23 -25.86 0.24
CA GLY A 452 -20.08 -26.23 -0.57
C GLY A 452 -19.31 -25.05 -1.18
N GLN A 453 -19.58 -23.82 -0.77
CA GLN A 453 -18.93 -22.60 -1.28
C GLN A 453 -18.39 -21.76 -0.13
N ILE A 454 -17.39 -20.92 -0.39
CA ILE A 454 -16.70 -20.10 0.62
C ILE A 454 -17.16 -18.65 0.52
N ILE A 455 -17.58 -18.09 1.66
CA ILE A 455 -17.76 -16.66 1.87
C ILE A 455 -16.62 -16.15 2.76
N PHE A 456 -15.92 -15.10 2.31
CA PHE A 456 -14.90 -14.44 3.10
C PHE A 456 -15.50 -13.36 4.00
N ALA A 457 -15.13 -13.39 5.29
CA ALA A 457 -15.56 -12.40 6.26
C ALA A 457 -14.36 -11.91 7.07
N LEU A 458 -14.25 -10.59 7.27
CA LEU A 458 -13.13 -9.98 7.99
C LEU A 458 -13.63 -9.37 9.31
N PHE A 459 -13.25 -9.97 10.44
CA PHE A 459 -13.68 -9.53 11.78
C PHE A 459 -12.50 -9.09 12.64
N ASP A 460 -12.79 -8.34 13.70
CA ASP A 460 -11.77 -7.91 14.68
C ASP A 460 -11.42 -9.03 15.69
N GLU A 461 -12.22 -10.11 15.74
CA GLU A 461 -12.04 -11.23 16.67
C GLU A 461 -11.96 -12.55 15.90
N GLU A 462 -11.13 -13.47 16.39
CA GLU A 462 -11.10 -14.86 15.91
C GLU A 462 -12.35 -15.60 16.38
N THR A 463 -13.04 -16.26 15.45
CA THR A 463 -14.21 -17.11 15.73
C THR A 463 -14.04 -18.45 15.03
N SER A 464 -14.61 -19.52 15.60
CA SER A 464 -14.54 -20.89 15.07
C SER A 464 -15.88 -21.58 15.20
N GLY A 465 -16.08 -22.67 14.46
CA GLY A 465 -17.31 -23.44 14.44
C GLY A 465 -18.38 -22.80 13.57
N GLU A 466 -19.66 -23.00 13.94
CA GLU A 466 -20.79 -22.43 13.20
C GLU A 466 -20.96 -20.95 13.54
N ILE A 467 -21.10 -20.12 12.50
CA ILE A 467 -21.33 -18.68 12.64
C ILE A 467 -22.44 -18.21 11.72
N THR A 468 -23.02 -17.06 12.05
CA THR A 468 -24.03 -16.40 11.22
C THR A 468 -23.50 -15.08 10.68
N LEU A 469 -23.69 -14.87 9.38
CA LEU A 469 -23.24 -13.70 8.63
C LEU A 469 -24.42 -12.83 8.25
N GLY A 470 -24.27 -11.51 8.31
CA GLY A 470 -25.11 -10.51 7.67
C GLY A 470 -24.49 -10.07 6.35
N ILE A 471 -25.30 -9.80 5.34
CA ILE A 471 -24.84 -9.37 4.01
C ILE A 471 -25.48 -8.03 3.65
N ASP A 472 -24.68 -6.99 3.48
CA ASP A 472 -25.15 -5.69 2.97
C ASP A 472 -25.44 -5.79 1.47
N LEU A 473 -26.70 -6.08 1.14
CA LEU A 473 -27.16 -6.28 -0.23
C LEU A 473 -26.96 -5.07 -1.15
N LYS A 474 -26.80 -3.87 -0.63
CA LYS A 474 -26.50 -2.65 -1.43
C LYS A 474 -25.14 -2.74 -2.13
N LYS A 475 -24.20 -3.48 -1.55
CA LYS A 475 -22.86 -3.68 -2.07
C LYS A 475 -22.72 -4.92 -2.94
N VAL A 476 -23.75 -5.75 -3.04
CA VAL A 476 -23.70 -7.02 -3.77
C VAL A 476 -24.01 -6.79 -5.26
N THR A 477 -23.22 -7.40 -6.14
CA THR A 477 -23.48 -7.46 -7.56
C THR A 477 -24.02 -8.86 -7.91
N CYS A 478 -25.03 -8.92 -8.79
CA CYS A 478 -25.58 -10.16 -9.27
C CYS A 478 -25.51 -10.25 -10.80
N SER A 479 -25.05 -11.40 -11.32
CA SER A 479 -24.86 -11.62 -12.75
C SER A 479 -25.34 -13.01 -13.18
N THR A 480 -25.64 -13.14 -14.47
CA THR A 480 -25.63 -14.39 -15.22
C THR A 480 -24.28 -14.55 -15.91
N ASP A 481 -24.05 -15.67 -16.60
CA ASP A 481 -22.80 -15.87 -17.38
C ASP A 481 -22.59 -14.79 -18.46
N ASP A 482 -23.69 -14.19 -18.97
CA ASP A 482 -23.65 -13.26 -20.10
C ASP A 482 -23.72 -11.78 -19.70
N LYS A 483 -24.32 -11.44 -18.54
CA LYS A 483 -24.55 -10.04 -18.16
C LYS A 483 -24.75 -9.83 -16.65
N ILE A 484 -24.44 -8.61 -16.20
CA ILE A 484 -24.81 -8.11 -14.88
C ILE A 484 -26.31 -7.80 -14.88
N VAL A 485 -27.04 -8.33 -13.90
CA VAL A 485 -28.51 -8.15 -13.72
C VAL A 485 -28.82 -7.18 -12.59
N HIS A 486 -27.94 -7.11 -11.58
CA HIS A 486 -28.02 -6.15 -10.50
C HIS A 486 -26.62 -5.63 -10.19
N GLU A 487 -26.46 -4.30 -10.12
CA GLU A 487 -25.22 -3.61 -9.80
C GLU A 487 -25.26 -3.11 -8.36
N ALA A 488 -24.12 -3.23 -7.66
CA ALA A 488 -23.92 -2.61 -6.37
C ALA A 488 -24.00 -1.07 -6.46
N ILE A 489 -24.41 -0.41 -5.37
CA ILE A 489 -24.26 1.04 -5.25
C ILE A 489 -22.76 1.35 -5.17
N PRO A 490 -22.21 2.20 -6.02
CA PRO A 490 -20.79 2.52 -5.95
C PRO A 490 -20.47 3.30 -4.67
N ALA A 491 -19.27 3.10 -4.13
CA ALA A 491 -18.81 3.86 -2.96
C ALA A 491 -18.73 5.36 -3.26
N PHE A 492 -18.38 5.72 -4.51
CA PHE A 492 -18.26 7.11 -4.96
C PHE A 492 -18.85 7.28 -6.37
N ASN A 493 -19.52 8.41 -6.56
CA ASN A 493 -19.81 8.94 -7.89
C ASN A 493 -18.55 9.64 -8.44
N THR A 494 -18.28 9.50 -9.73
CA THR A 494 -17.13 10.15 -10.39
C THR A 494 -17.59 11.05 -11.53
N LEU A 495 -17.13 12.30 -11.52
CA LEU A 495 -17.38 13.27 -12.57
C LEU A 495 -16.08 13.79 -13.16
N SER A 496 -16.08 14.02 -14.47
CA SER A 496 -14.97 14.68 -15.17
C SER A 496 -15.30 16.14 -15.46
N GLY A 497 -14.33 17.02 -15.31
CA GLY A 497 -14.53 18.45 -15.57
C GLY A 497 -13.22 19.21 -15.75
N LYS A 498 -13.32 20.55 -15.83
CA LYS A 498 -12.16 21.44 -15.97
C LYS A 498 -12.23 22.59 -14.99
N MET A 499 -11.10 22.93 -14.39
CA MET A 499 -10.98 24.12 -13.56
C MET A 499 -10.80 25.35 -14.42
N LEU A 500 -11.62 26.37 -14.17
CA LEU A 500 -11.57 27.62 -14.90
C LEU A 500 -11.48 28.79 -13.90
N ARG A 501 -10.72 29.82 -14.27
CA ARG A 501 -10.65 31.05 -13.49
C ARG A 501 -11.81 31.95 -13.91
N GLN A 502 -12.64 32.38 -12.97
CA GLN A 502 -13.61 33.43 -13.24
C GLN A 502 -12.91 34.71 -13.75
N ARG A 503 -13.31 35.21 -14.92
CA ARG A 503 -12.86 36.50 -15.44
C ARG A 503 -13.40 37.63 -14.55
N ASN A 504 -12.69 37.93 -13.47
CA ASN A 504 -12.96 39.16 -12.75
C ASN A 504 -12.53 40.36 -13.64
N LYS A 505 -13.30 41.44 -13.60
CA LYS A 505 -12.93 42.73 -14.22
C LYS A 505 -11.71 43.39 -13.56
N ASP A 506 -11.07 42.72 -12.62
CA ASP A 506 -9.92 43.17 -11.85
C ASP A 506 -8.64 42.97 -12.70
N LYS A 507 -7.98 44.06 -13.07
CA LYS A 507 -6.76 44.09 -13.90
C LYS A 507 -5.49 43.67 -13.15
N ARG A 508 -5.57 43.32 -11.83
CA ARG A 508 -4.42 42.94 -11.01
C ARG A 508 -3.88 41.57 -11.44
N THR A 509 -2.56 41.44 -11.38
CA THR A 509 -1.91 40.14 -11.59
C THR A 509 -2.21 39.18 -10.44
N PHE A 510 -2.14 37.88 -10.68
CA PHE A 510 -2.36 36.85 -9.65
C PHE A 510 -1.47 37.10 -8.40
N LYS A 511 -0.23 37.53 -8.59
CA LYS A 511 0.72 37.84 -7.51
C LYS A 511 0.28 39.02 -6.63
N GLU A 512 -0.43 40.00 -7.23
CA GLU A 512 -0.99 41.14 -6.51
C GLU A 512 -2.27 40.79 -5.77
N ILE A 513 -3.09 39.87 -6.33
CA ILE A 513 -4.29 39.35 -5.69
C ILE A 513 -3.94 38.52 -4.46
N VAL A 514 -2.93 37.64 -4.56
CA VAL A 514 -2.44 36.84 -3.43
C VAL A 514 -1.86 37.71 -2.31
N LYS A 515 -1.10 38.77 -2.67
CA LYS A 515 -0.58 39.73 -1.68
C LYS A 515 -1.66 40.55 -0.98
N SER A 516 -2.82 40.74 -1.60
CA SER A 516 -3.92 41.54 -1.02
C SER A 516 -4.87 40.71 -0.13
N ALA A 517 -4.54 39.47 0.21
CA ALA A 517 -5.39 38.50 0.94
C ALA A 517 -6.78 38.27 0.28
N ALA A 518 -6.98 38.66 -0.97
CA ALA A 518 -8.17 38.36 -1.75
C ALA A 518 -8.00 37.01 -2.43
N ILE A 519 -8.72 35.99 -1.97
CA ILE A 519 -8.72 34.64 -2.58
C ILE A 519 -9.36 34.75 -3.96
N PRO A 520 -8.69 34.31 -5.05
CA PRO A 520 -9.29 34.31 -6.39
C PRO A 520 -10.54 33.42 -6.40
N LYS A 521 -11.58 33.85 -7.10
CA LYS A 521 -12.74 33.02 -7.36
C LYS A 521 -12.38 32.02 -8.44
N PHE A 522 -12.49 30.74 -8.11
CA PHE A 522 -12.39 29.63 -9.06
C PHE A 522 -13.77 29.03 -9.29
N SER A 523 -13.96 28.54 -10.48
CA SER A 523 -15.11 27.73 -10.82
C SER A 523 -14.63 26.50 -11.57
N PHE A 524 -15.29 25.37 -11.41
CA PHE A 524 -15.10 24.23 -12.28
C PHE A 524 -16.31 24.03 -13.16
N GLU A 525 -16.05 23.53 -14.37
CA GLU A 525 -17.06 23.18 -15.35
C GLU A 525 -17.14 21.68 -15.46
N THR A 526 -18.32 21.13 -15.32
CA THR A 526 -18.64 19.74 -15.60
C THR A 526 -20.04 19.66 -16.21
N MET A 527 -20.25 18.78 -17.20
CA MET A 527 -21.53 18.60 -17.90
C MET A 527 -22.15 19.91 -18.42
N GLY A 528 -21.32 20.88 -18.86
CA GLY A 528 -21.78 22.19 -19.33
C GLY A 528 -22.28 23.14 -18.22
N HIS A 529 -22.17 22.79 -16.97
CA HIS A 529 -22.54 23.61 -15.83
C HIS A 529 -21.31 24.13 -15.08
N TRP A 530 -21.48 25.32 -14.46
CA TRP A 530 -20.43 26.02 -13.75
C TRP A 530 -20.72 26.01 -12.25
N PHE A 531 -19.74 25.57 -11.47
CA PHE A 531 -19.81 25.52 -10.00
C PHE A 531 -18.77 26.45 -9.41
N GLU A 532 -19.18 27.35 -8.52
CA GLU A 532 -18.24 28.18 -7.75
C GLU A 532 -17.56 27.34 -6.68
N CYS A 533 -16.23 27.39 -6.63
CA CYS A 533 -15.49 26.82 -5.50
C CYS A 533 -15.76 27.62 -4.23
N THR A 534 -16.00 26.93 -3.13
CA THR A 534 -16.08 27.59 -1.81
C THR A 534 -14.76 28.29 -1.49
N ARG A 535 -14.80 29.25 -0.55
CA ARG A 535 -13.60 29.98 -0.12
C ARG A 535 -12.53 29.05 0.43
N GLU A 536 -12.92 28.02 1.14
CA GLU A 536 -12.02 27.01 1.69
C GLU A 536 -11.35 26.19 0.60
N LEU A 537 -12.12 25.66 -0.34
CA LEU A 537 -11.60 24.92 -1.50
C LEU A 537 -10.69 25.80 -2.35
N ALA A 538 -11.08 27.04 -2.63
CA ALA A 538 -10.26 27.98 -3.38
C ALA A 538 -8.92 28.28 -2.66
N SER A 539 -8.92 28.38 -1.34
CA SER A 539 -7.70 28.57 -0.54
C SER A 539 -6.75 27.36 -0.65
N LYS A 540 -7.27 26.15 -0.51
CA LYS A 540 -6.50 24.89 -0.67
C LYS A 540 -5.91 24.78 -2.08
N LEU A 541 -6.69 25.07 -3.11
CA LEU A 541 -6.22 25.03 -4.51
C LEU A 541 -5.14 26.08 -4.81
N VAL A 542 -5.21 27.26 -4.20
CA VAL A 542 -4.13 28.28 -4.31
C VAL A 542 -2.83 27.79 -3.69
N GLY A 543 -2.88 27.11 -2.53
CA GLY A 543 -1.72 26.51 -1.86
C GLY A 543 -1.01 25.44 -2.71
N ILE A 544 -1.76 24.69 -3.53
CA ILE A 544 -1.26 23.61 -4.38
C ILE A 544 -0.70 24.12 -5.74
N GLY A 545 -0.69 25.43 -5.99
CA GLY A 545 -0.22 26.04 -7.26
C GLY A 545 -1.36 26.38 -8.21
N GLY A 546 -2.44 26.92 -7.70
CA GLY A 546 -3.75 27.18 -8.32
C GLY A 546 -3.79 27.77 -9.75
N THR A 547 -2.71 28.41 -10.24
CA THR A 547 -2.61 28.84 -11.65
C THR A 547 -2.24 27.70 -12.60
N LYS A 548 -1.59 26.65 -12.11
CA LYS A 548 -1.13 25.52 -12.94
C LYS A 548 -2.25 24.52 -13.26
N ILE A 549 -3.31 24.51 -12.48
CA ILE A 549 -4.46 23.60 -12.69
C ILE A 549 -5.58 24.20 -13.54
N ILE A 550 -5.50 25.51 -13.88
CA ILE A 550 -6.50 26.16 -14.74
C ILE A 550 -6.42 25.57 -16.14
N GLY A 551 -7.55 25.07 -16.63
CA GLY A 551 -7.67 24.45 -17.97
C GLY A 551 -7.30 22.97 -18.03
N LYS A 552 -6.80 22.38 -16.94
CA LYS A 552 -6.53 20.93 -16.87
C LYS A 552 -7.82 20.11 -16.76
N ALA A 553 -7.76 18.86 -17.24
CA ALA A 553 -8.79 17.87 -17.00
C ALA A 553 -8.74 17.39 -15.56
N LEU A 554 -9.87 17.45 -14.85
CA LEU A 554 -10.01 17.05 -13.46
C LEU A 554 -11.04 15.94 -13.32
N SER A 555 -10.85 15.06 -12.34
CA SER A 555 -11.84 14.09 -11.86
C SER A 555 -12.33 14.51 -10.48
N PHE A 556 -13.63 14.39 -10.25
CA PHE A 556 -14.29 14.74 -8.99
C PHE A 556 -14.98 13.50 -8.45
N GLU A 557 -14.68 13.12 -7.21
CA GLU A 557 -15.28 11.97 -6.54
C GLU A 557 -16.05 12.41 -5.29
N PHE A 558 -17.25 11.88 -5.10
CA PHE A 558 -18.12 12.16 -3.94
C PHE A 558 -19.06 10.99 -3.66
N SER A 559 -19.44 10.83 -2.39
CA SER A 559 -20.35 9.75 -1.98
C SER A 559 -21.78 9.97 -2.52
N PRO A 560 -22.48 8.89 -2.93
CA PRO A 560 -23.92 8.95 -3.25
C PRO A 560 -24.80 9.53 -2.14
N GLN A 561 -24.38 9.37 -0.88
CA GLN A 561 -25.11 9.89 0.29
C GLN A 561 -24.96 11.40 0.49
N ASP A 562 -23.94 12.01 -0.12
CA ASP A 562 -23.66 13.45 -0.03
C ASP A 562 -24.35 14.26 -1.13
N VAL A 563 -25.02 13.60 -2.08
CA VAL A 563 -25.77 14.25 -3.15
C VAL A 563 -27.07 14.84 -2.57
N GLU A 564 -27.25 16.15 -2.73
CA GLU A 564 -28.45 16.86 -2.29
C GLU A 564 -29.44 17.00 -3.47
N ILE A 565 -30.73 16.91 -3.15
CA ILE A 565 -31.84 17.11 -4.10
C ILE A 565 -32.46 18.47 -3.81
N ALA A 566 -32.50 19.32 -4.83
CA ALA A 566 -33.07 20.67 -4.71
C ALA A 566 -33.70 21.13 -6.03
N THR A 567 -34.51 22.17 -5.97
CA THR A 567 -35.30 22.65 -7.12
C THR A 567 -34.52 23.49 -8.14
N ASP A 568 -33.23 23.77 -7.88
CA ASP A 568 -32.36 24.61 -8.69
C ASP A 568 -30.99 23.98 -8.98
N GLY A 569 -30.93 22.65 -8.94
CA GLY A 569 -29.74 21.84 -9.22
C GLY A 569 -29.52 21.57 -10.71
N ILE A 570 -28.72 20.54 -10.99
CA ILE A 570 -28.57 19.99 -12.34
C ILE A 570 -29.65 18.93 -12.55
N LEU A 571 -30.47 19.09 -13.56
CA LEU A 571 -31.53 18.14 -13.90
C LEU A 571 -30.93 16.85 -14.51
N PHE A 572 -31.19 15.72 -13.89
CA PHE A 572 -30.90 14.37 -14.39
C PHE A 572 -32.21 13.62 -14.68
N SER A 573 -32.19 12.74 -15.69
CA SER A 573 -33.24 11.74 -15.85
C SER A 573 -33.01 10.58 -14.88
N VAL A 574 -34.06 10.08 -14.25
CA VAL A 574 -34.00 8.91 -13.36
C VAL A 574 -34.16 7.66 -14.22
N GLU A 575 -33.10 6.87 -14.31
CA GLU A 575 -33.09 5.60 -15.03
C GLU A 575 -33.83 4.51 -14.23
N LYS A 576 -33.56 4.45 -12.93
CA LYS A 576 -34.09 3.43 -12.04
C LYS A 576 -34.05 3.87 -10.59
N ILE A 577 -35.06 3.45 -9.80
CA ILE A 577 -35.04 3.57 -8.33
C ILE A 577 -34.66 2.21 -7.76
N LEU A 578 -33.64 2.18 -6.90
CA LEU A 578 -33.15 1.01 -6.18
C LEU A 578 -33.63 1.09 -4.74
N ASP A 579 -34.59 0.23 -4.39
CA ASP A 579 -35.18 0.20 -3.05
C ASP A 579 -34.66 -1.01 -2.27
N TYR A 580 -33.94 -0.74 -1.18
CA TYR A 580 -33.35 -1.73 -0.27
C TYR A 580 -34.16 -1.87 1.04
N GLY A 581 -35.37 -1.33 1.08
CA GLY A 581 -36.25 -1.36 2.25
C GLY A 581 -35.94 -0.28 3.27
N THR A 582 -34.72 -0.19 3.76
CA THR A 582 -34.27 0.83 4.71
C THR A 582 -33.77 2.10 4.04
N GLU A 583 -33.28 1.99 2.83
CA GLU A 583 -32.73 3.09 2.04
C GLU A 583 -33.08 2.92 0.56
N ARG A 584 -33.26 4.06 -0.12
CA ARG A 584 -33.55 4.11 -1.55
C ARG A 584 -32.55 5.01 -2.26
N TYR A 585 -32.17 4.63 -3.47
CA TYR A 585 -31.26 5.38 -4.33
C TYR A 585 -31.86 5.53 -5.74
N ALA A 586 -31.73 6.72 -6.31
CA ALA A 586 -32.01 6.96 -7.71
C ALA A 586 -30.72 6.79 -8.51
N LYS A 587 -30.72 5.89 -9.50
CA LYS A 587 -29.69 5.85 -10.54
C LYS A 587 -30.10 6.84 -11.62
N CYS A 588 -29.28 7.86 -11.81
CA CYS A 588 -29.60 9.02 -12.65
C CYS A 588 -28.59 9.13 -13.79
N GLU A 589 -29.05 9.57 -14.96
CA GLU A 589 -28.22 9.72 -16.14
C GLU A 589 -28.43 11.10 -16.77
N ARG A 590 -27.32 11.71 -17.24
CA ARG A 590 -27.31 12.89 -18.07
C ARG A 590 -26.06 12.93 -18.94
N ASP A 591 -26.23 13.07 -20.23
CA ASP A 591 -25.16 13.24 -21.24
C ASP A 591 -24.07 12.14 -21.12
N GLY A 592 -24.47 10.89 -20.85
CA GLY A 592 -23.57 9.75 -20.66
C GLY A 592 -22.89 9.68 -19.28
N VAL A 593 -23.24 10.58 -18.37
CA VAL A 593 -22.77 10.56 -16.97
C VAL A 593 -23.83 9.90 -16.08
N VAL A 594 -23.45 8.83 -15.41
CA VAL A 594 -24.29 8.13 -14.44
C VAL A 594 -23.86 8.52 -13.03
N LEU A 595 -24.84 8.85 -12.18
CA LEU A 595 -24.62 9.05 -10.75
C LEU A 595 -25.74 8.41 -9.93
N TYR A 596 -25.44 8.18 -8.65
CA TYR A 596 -26.39 7.65 -7.69
C TYR A 596 -26.65 8.72 -6.62
N ALA A 597 -27.93 8.94 -6.29
CA ALA A 597 -28.36 9.87 -5.24
C ALA A 597 -29.28 9.16 -4.26
N LYS A 598 -29.06 9.34 -2.96
CA LYS A 598 -29.98 8.84 -1.94
C LYS A 598 -31.27 9.63 -1.98
N VAL A 599 -32.42 8.94 -2.05
CA VAL A 599 -33.74 9.55 -2.18
C VAL A 599 -34.66 9.19 -1.01
N GLY A 600 -35.68 10.02 -0.77
CA GLY A 600 -36.70 9.75 0.26
C GLY A 600 -37.63 8.58 -0.08
N GLY A 601 -38.36 8.06 0.92
CA GLY A 601 -39.25 6.91 0.77
C GLY A 601 -40.37 7.09 -0.26
N ASP A 602 -40.83 8.32 -0.49
CA ASP A 602 -41.94 8.65 -1.39
C ASP A 602 -41.47 9.12 -2.78
N PHE A 603 -40.15 9.18 -3.02
CA PHE A 603 -39.61 9.66 -4.29
C PHE A 603 -39.97 8.68 -5.43
N ASN A 604 -40.59 9.19 -6.49
CA ASN A 604 -41.01 8.39 -7.66
C ASN A 604 -41.09 9.25 -8.93
N GLU A 605 -40.14 10.20 -9.09
CA GLU A 605 -40.12 11.12 -10.22
C GLU A 605 -39.22 10.58 -11.34
N GLU A 606 -39.54 10.94 -12.59
CA GLU A 606 -38.78 10.58 -13.79
C GLU A 606 -37.49 11.43 -13.95
N SER A 607 -37.38 12.51 -13.20
CA SER A 607 -36.24 13.41 -13.21
C SER A 607 -35.96 13.95 -11.82
N ILE A 608 -34.72 14.36 -11.58
CA ILE A 608 -34.23 14.85 -10.30
C ILE A 608 -33.26 16.01 -10.50
N ASP A 609 -33.44 17.07 -9.76
CA ASP A 609 -32.47 18.16 -9.69
C ASP A 609 -31.43 17.86 -8.62
N VAL A 610 -30.17 17.71 -9.04
CA VAL A 610 -29.04 17.32 -8.20
C VAL A 610 -28.16 18.52 -7.91
N VAL A 611 -27.90 18.75 -6.64
CA VAL A 611 -26.86 19.68 -6.16
C VAL A 611 -25.62 18.90 -5.79
N LEU A 612 -24.51 19.25 -6.44
CA LEU A 612 -23.24 18.56 -6.21
C LEU A 612 -22.60 19.01 -4.90
N PRO A 613 -22.11 18.08 -4.05
CA PRO A 613 -21.57 18.37 -2.73
C PRO A 613 -20.12 18.90 -2.81
N VAL A 614 -19.93 20.11 -3.36
CA VAL A 614 -18.61 20.69 -3.69
C VAL A 614 -17.63 20.67 -2.52
N ASP A 615 -18.10 20.84 -1.30
CA ASP A 615 -17.26 20.86 -0.10
C ASP A 615 -16.75 19.47 0.31
N LYS A 616 -17.46 18.41 -0.10
CA LYS A 616 -17.15 17.01 0.21
C LYS A 616 -16.45 16.27 -0.93
N MET A 617 -16.29 16.92 -2.08
CA MET A 617 -15.63 16.31 -3.24
C MET A 617 -14.13 16.12 -3.03
N SER A 618 -13.61 14.98 -3.44
CA SER A 618 -12.19 14.77 -3.73
C SER A 618 -11.91 15.16 -5.18
N ILE A 619 -10.82 15.90 -5.41
CA ILE A 619 -10.45 16.42 -6.73
C ILE A 619 -9.10 15.85 -7.15
N PHE A 620 -9.03 15.28 -8.34
CA PHE A 620 -7.83 14.66 -8.91
C PHE A 620 -7.47 15.34 -10.23
N ASP A 621 -6.17 15.56 -10.45
CA ASP A 621 -5.62 15.92 -11.75
C ASP A 621 -5.50 14.66 -12.60
N VAL A 622 -6.21 14.58 -13.72
CA VAL A 622 -6.27 13.38 -14.58
C VAL A 622 -4.95 13.14 -15.29
N GLU A 623 -4.23 14.21 -15.69
CA GLU A 623 -2.95 14.09 -16.43
C GLU A 623 -1.81 13.69 -15.50
N ASP A 624 -1.76 14.30 -14.33
CA ASP A 624 -0.68 14.10 -13.35
C ASP A 624 -1.00 13.01 -12.33
N GLN A 625 -2.23 12.48 -12.29
CA GLN A 625 -2.74 11.51 -11.31
C GLN A 625 -2.51 11.97 -9.85
N ILE A 626 -2.66 13.27 -9.60
CA ILE A 626 -2.44 13.88 -8.30
C ILE A 626 -3.79 14.24 -7.67
N ARG A 627 -4.03 13.77 -6.43
CA ARG A 627 -5.17 14.23 -5.64
C ARG A 627 -4.93 15.67 -5.21
N LEU A 628 -5.82 16.58 -5.58
CA LEU A 628 -5.72 18.01 -5.29
C LEU A 628 -6.47 18.39 -4.01
N LYS A 629 -7.46 17.59 -3.59
CA LYS A 629 -8.27 17.76 -2.38
C LYS A 629 -8.70 16.41 -1.81
#